data_45ef7caec93db29594f180d5a54c33c5
#
_entry.id   45ef7caec93db29594f180d5a54c33c5
#
_cell.length_a   1.000
_cell.length_b   1.000
_cell.length_c   1.000
_cell.angle_alpha   90.00
_cell.angle_beta   90.00
_cell.angle_gamma   90.00
#
_symmetry.space_group_name_H-M   'P 1'
#
loop_
_entity.id
_entity.type
_entity.pdbx_description
1 polymer ?
#
loop_
_entity_poly.entity_id
_entity_poly.type
_entity_poly.pdbx_seq_one_letter_code
_entity_poly.pdbx_strand_id
1 'polypeptide(L)'
;MQWKFCPQQTKMDLCGLKEILYRIHNSVNKLLQWALVQFTDLTAGLLAHFLFRRHFHFFLSVLVMFGPVLSLWVSKYSIFGNKNHYLYRLFLHSCWGWTCILCGSFIFLLSYCIRNSITHSVRHLSRLLVAGTLWTMFRRLLSFLVDASGSCFEPLQSPTEVHRNPTELLNSDTGPLLLLREEKGKAACLKAGLQWQGCEVSDDILILSLCCLILAEEIEVFGPCMSLGKPVGVPLRILFLLCVLLMSLWIFLILCLLAHFPMFPSQLVGGALGYLGWKALYYKGWSVLKPGWCCLGRPKALLSE
;
A
#
# COMPACT_ATOMS: atom_id res chain seq x y z
N MET A 1 59.33 41.94 -26.70
CA MET A 1 58.22 42.34 -25.80
C MET A 1 57.48 41.10 -25.35
N GLN A 2 57.79 40.60 -24.13
CA GLN A 2 57.13 39.46 -23.55
C GLN A 2 56.00 39.97 -22.65
N TRP A 3 54.76 39.67 -22.99
CA TRP A 3 53.60 39.94 -22.15
C TRP A 3 53.55 38.86 -21.06
N LYS A 4 53.93 39.21 -19.82
CA LYS A 4 53.65 38.39 -18.64
C LYS A 4 52.15 38.51 -18.33
N PHE A 5 51.37 37.49 -18.67
CA PHE A 5 50.00 37.34 -18.18
C PHE A 5 50.07 37.14 -16.67
N CYS A 6 49.43 38.02 -15.93
CA CYS A 6 49.38 38.01 -14.47
C CYS A 6 48.30 37.01 -14.02
N PRO A 7 48.64 35.89 -13.37
CA PRO A 7 47.66 34.85 -12.97
C PRO A 7 46.88 35.21 -11.72
N GLN A 8 46.94 36.45 -11.24
CA GLN A 8 46.34 36.86 -9.97
C GLN A 8 44.85 37.28 -10.13
N GLN A 9 44.46 37.75 -11.31
CA GLN A 9 43.12 38.24 -11.57
C GLN A 9 42.08 37.11 -11.66
N THR A 10 42.45 35.98 -12.27
CA THR A 10 41.57 34.80 -12.41
C THR A 10 41.31 34.07 -11.06
N LYS A 11 42.22 34.17 -10.09
CA LYS A 11 42.00 33.63 -8.74
C LYS A 11 41.02 34.47 -7.92
N MET A 12 40.99 35.77 -8.14
CA MET A 12 40.09 36.70 -7.42
C MET A 12 38.63 36.52 -7.92
N ASP A 13 38.43 36.36 -9.21
CA ASP A 13 37.13 36.10 -9.82
C ASP A 13 36.56 34.73 -9.40
N LEU A 14 37.41 33.72 -9.27
CA LEU A 14 36.99 32.38 -8.82
C LEU A 14 36.60 32.37 -7.33
N CYS A 15 37.22 33.18 -6.50
CA CYS A 15 36.88 33.32 -5.07
C CYS A 15 35.52 34.02 -4.90
N GLY A 16 35.24 35.06 -5.66
CA GLY A 16 33.96 35.76 -5.69
C GLY A 16 32.80 34.85 -6.16
N LEU A 17 33.07 34.05 -7.22
CA LEU A 17 32.07 33.11 -7.71
C LEU A 17 31.72 32.02 -6.67
N LYS A 18 32.70 31.49 -5.95
CA LYS A 18 32.46 30.53 -4.85
C LYS A 18 31.63 31.11 -3.74
N GLU A 19 31.87 32.35 -3.36
CA GLU A 19 31.10 33.01 -2.31
C GLU A 19 29.65 33.27 -2.74
N ILE A 20 29.43 33.68 -3.97
CA ILE A 20 28.09 33.83 -4.55
C ILE A 20 27.35 32.48 -4.58
N LEU A 21 28.01 31.42 -5.05
CA LEU A 21 27.45 30.07 -5.07
C LEU A 21 27.11 29.57 -3.66
N TYR A 22 27.96 29.83 -2.68
CA TYR A 22 27.72 29.49 -1.27
C TYR A 22 26.52 30.24 -0.70
N ARG A 23 26.39 31.55 -0.97
CA ARG A 23 25.23 32.35 -0.55
C ARG A 23 23.94 31.87 -1.19
N ILE A 24 23.94 31.57 -2.51
CA ILE A 24 22.80 31.01 -3.22
C ILE A 24 22.42 29.66 -2.62
N HIS A 25 23.39 28.76 -2.42
CA HIS A 25 23.16 27.45 -1.81
C HIS A 25 22.52 27.56 -0.41
N ASN A 26 23.04 28.46 0.43
CA ASN A 26 22.51 28.68 1.77
C ASN A 26 21.08 29.28 1.75
N SER A 27 20.81 30.19 0.81
CA SER A 27 19.47 30.76 0.63
C SER A 27 18.47 29.71 0.14
N VAL A 28 18.86 28.88 -0.81
CA VAL A 28 18.05 27.76 -1.31
C VAL A 28 17.75 26.75 -0.20
N ASN A 29 18.76 26.40 0.61
CA ASN A 29 18.57 25.50 1.74
C ASN A 29 17.59 26.06 2.79
N LYS A 30 17.68 27.37 3.09
CA LYS A 30 16.72 28.01 4.00
C LYS A 30 15.28 28.00 3.46
N LEU A 31 15.12 28.30 2.16
CA LEU A 31 13.82 28.23 1.49
C LEU A 31 13.25 26.81 1.47
N LEU A 32 14.08 25.81 1.19
CA LEU A 32 13.70 24.40 1.21
C LEU A 32 13.26 23.95 2.62
N GLN A 33 14.01 24.35 3.65
CA GLN A 33 13.66 24.03 5.03
C GLN A 33 12.35 24.72 5.44
N TRP A 34 12.16 25.97 5.08
CA TRP A 34 10.92 26.70 5.33
C TRP A 34 9.73 26.03 4.63
N ALA A 35 9.87 25.72 3.35
CA ALA A 35 8.82 25.03 2.59
C ALA A 35 8.49 23.65 3.17
N LEU A 36 9.52 22.88 3.58
CA LEU A 36 9.35 21.58 4.22
C LEU A 36 8.56 21.70 5.52
N VAL A 37 8.85 22.71 6.35
CA VAL A 37 8.12 22.95 7.59
C VAL A 37 6.65 23.28 7.29
N GLN A 38 6.40 24.23 6.38
CA GLN A 38 5.02 24.63 6.03
C GLN A 38 4.21 23.45 5.46
N PHE A 39 4.79 22.67 4.54
CA PHE A 39 4.14 21.49 3.99
C PHE A 39 3.85 20.43 5.06
N THR A 40 4.80 20.19 5.95
CA THR A 40 4.62 19.23 7.04
C THR A 40 3.52 19.67 8.00
N ASP A 41 3.49 20.94 8.38
CA ASP A 41 2.52 21.47 9.31
C ASP A 41 1.10 21.50 8.69
N LEU A 42 0.99 21.85 7.40
CA LEU A 42 -0.26 21.78 6.66
C LEU A 42 -0.79 20.34 6.56
N THR A 43 0.06 19.39 6.14
CA THR A 43 -0.34 17.99 6.00
C THR A 43 -0.66 17.36 7.35
N ALA A 44 0.10 17.65 8.40
CA ALA A 44 -0.19 17.19 9.75
C ALA A 44 -1.50 17.77 10.27
N GLY A 45 -1.79 19.04 10.00
CA GLY A 45 -3.06 19.69 10.34
C GLY A 45 -4.26 19.03 9.63
N LEU A 46 -4.14 18.75 8.34
CA LEU A 46 -5.17 18.06 7.55
C LEU A 46 -5.43 16.63 8.08
N LEU A 47 -4.37 15.87 8.37
CA LEU A 47 -4.48 14.51 8.89
C LEU A 47 -4.96 14.46 10.34
N ALA A 48 -4.62 15.50 11.15
CA ALA A 48 -5.11 15.62 12.51
C ALA A 48 -6.59 16.04 12.58
N HIS A 49 -7.18 16.48 11.47
CA HIS A 49 -8.59 16.85 11.43
C HIS A 49 -9.47 15.68 11.87
N PHE A 50 -10.45 15.96 12.74
CA PHE A 50 -11.30 14.95 13.38
C PHE A 50 -11.97 13.99 12.38
N LEU A 51 -12.40 14.49 11.22
CA LEU A 51 -13.05 13.68 10.19
C LEU A 51 -12.10 12.65 9.59
N PHE A 52 -10.87 13.04 9.25
CA PHE A 52 -9.89 12.11 8.69
C PHE A 52 -9.50 11.05 9.71
N ARG A 53 -9.11 11.48 10.89
CA ARG A 53 -8.63 10.64 11.99
C ARG A 53 -9.63 9.58 12.44
N ARG A 54 -10.92 9.94 12.57
CA ARG A 54 -11.97 9.03 13.07
C ARG A 54 -12.58 8.16 11.99
N HIS A 55 -12.64 8.67 10.75
CA HIS A 55 -13.42 8.07 9.68
C HIS A 55 -12.59 7.54 8.50
N PHE A 56 -11.26 7.59 8.59
CA PHE A 56 -10.40 7.09 7.49
C PHE A 56 -10.69 5.63 7.13
N HIS A 57 -10.85 4.76 8.12
CA HIS A 57 -11.21 3.36 7.92
C HIS A 57 -12.59 3.21 7.26
N PHE A 58 -13.55 4.06 7.63
CA PHE A 58 -14.87 4.09 6.99
C PHE A 58 -14.76 4.60 5.55
N PHE A 59 -14.02 5.69 5.32
CA PHE A 59 -13.75 6.20 3.97
C PHE A 59 -13.15 5.14 3.06
N LEU A 60 -12.13 4.41 3.53
CA LEU A 60 -11.52 3.33 2.77
C LEU A 60 -12.51 2.17 2.48
N SER A 61 -13.34 1.82 3.46
CA SER A 61 -14.38 0.78 3.27
C SER A 61 -15.43 1.20 2.23
N VAL A 62 -15.88 2.45 2.28
CA VAL A 62 -16.79 3.03 1.28
C VAL A 62 -16.13 3.05 -0.11
N LEU A 63 -14.85 3.43 -0.18
CA LEU A 63 -14.09 3.44 -1.43
C LEU A 63 -14.04 2.05 -2.06
N VAL A 64 -13.77 1.00 -1.29
CA VAL A 64 -13.73 -0.39 -1.79
C VAL A 64 -15.14 -0.86 -2.20
N MET A 65 -16.17 -0.48 -1.45
CA MET A 65 -17.56 -0.89 -1.74
C MET A 65 -18.11 -0.23 -3.00
N PHE A 66 -17.87 1.07 -3.19
CA PHE A 66 -18.39 1.83 -4.33
C PHE A 66 -17.40 1.98 -5.48
N GLY A 67 -16.13 1.60 -5.26
CA GLY A 67 -15.07 1.71 -6.27
C GLY A 67 -15.39 1.05 -7.62
N PRO A 68 -15.98 -0.15 -7.67
CA PRO A 68 -16.35 -0.78 -8.93
C PRO A 68 -17.32 0.02 -9.79
N VAL A 69 -18.13 0.93 -9.18
CA VAL A 69 -19.00 1.86 -9.92
C VAL A 69 -18.17 2.84 -10.75
N LEU A 70 -16.93 3.16 -10.31
CA LEU A 70 -16.01 4.00 -11.10
C LEU A 70 -15.66 3.37 -12.46
N SER A 71 -15.74 2.04 -12.60
CA SER A 71 -15.50 1.37 -13.88
C SER A 71 -16.46 1.82 -14.99
N LEU A 72 -17.64 2.34 -14.63
CA LEU A 72 -18.62 2.88 -15.56
C LEU A 72 -18.20 4.23 -16.14
N TRP A 73 -17.36 4.98 -15.43
CA TRP A 73 -16.93 6.34 -15.77
C TRP A 73 -15.52 6.39 -16.37
N VAL A 74 -14.71 5.36 -16.12
CA VAL A 74 -13.32 5.32 -16.56
C VAL A 74 -13.20 4.65 -17.92
N SER A 75 -12.49 5.28 -18.85
CA SER A 75 -12.24 4.73 -20.18
C SER A 75 -11.40 3.45 -20.10
N LYS A 76 -11.84 2.41 -20.80
CA LYS A 76 -11.10 1.14 -20.96
C LYS A 76 -9.72 1.31 -21.64
N TYR A 77 -9.53 2.42 -22.37
CA TYR A 77 -8.28 2.75 -23.09
C TYR A 77 -7.29 3.53 -22.23
N SER A 78 -7.53 3.65 -20.93
CA SER A 78 -6.58 4.30 -20.02
C SER A 78 -5.26 3.53 -19.97
N ILE A 79 -4.15 4.26 -19.85
CA ILE A 79 -2.80 3.72 -19.67
C ILE A 79 -2.74 2.77 -18.46
N PHE A 80 -3.56 3.03 -17.43
CA PHE A 80 -3.65 2.23 -16.20
C PHE A 80 -4.49 0.94 -16.36
N GLY A 81 -5.16 0.72 -17.51
CA GLY A 81 -5.87 -0.52 -17.81
C GLY A 81 -4.96 -1.73 -18.11
N ASN A 82 -3.66 -1.50 -18.25
CA ASN A 82 -2.70 -2.56 -18.52
C ASN A 82 -2.02 -3.04 -17.23
N LYS A 83 -2.26 -4.30 -16.83
CA LYS A 83 -1.61 -4.92 -15.65
C LYS A 83 -0.08 -4.95 -15.72
N ASN A 84 0.50 -4.91 -16.93
CA ASN A 84 1.94 -4.88 -17.12
C ASN A 84 2.56 -3.48 -16.99
N HIS A 85 1.75 -2.46 -16.68
CA HIS A 85 2.28 -1.11 -16.46
C HIS A 85 3.29 -1.14 -15.32
N TYR A 86 4.41 -0.40 -15.50
CA TYR A 86 5.53 -0.40 -14.54
C TYR A 86 5.10 -0.02 -13.11
N LEU A 87 4.04 0.78 -12.96
CA LEU A 87 3.49 1.19 -11.67
C LEU A 87 3.02 -0.02 -10.85
N TYR A 88 2.26 -0.93 -11.46
CA TYR A 88 1.81 -2.15 -10.78
C TYR A 88 2.99 -3.10 -10.51
N ARG A 89 3.88 -3.25 -11.48
CA ARG A 89 5.03 -4.13 -11.34
C ARG A 89 6.00 -3.68 -10.24
N LEU A 90 6.24 -2.36 -10.12
CA LEU A 90 7.19 -1.81 -9.14
C LEU A 90 6.57 -1.64 -7.76
N PHE A 91 5.38 -1.03 -7.68
CA PHE A 91 4.79 -0.65 -6.41
C PHE A 91 3.85 -1.71 -5.84
N LEU A 92 2.96 -2.29 -6.65
CA LEU A 92 1.99 -3.27 -6.17
C LEU A 92 2.69 -4.57 -5.75
N HIS A 93 3.58 -5.09 -6.56
CA HIS A 93 4.32 -6.33 -6.24
C HIS A 93 5.18 -6.19 -4.97
N SER A 94 5.74 -5.01 -4.72
CA SER A 94 6.59 -4.72 -3.55
C SER A 94 5.90 -3.84 -2.50
N CYS A 95 4.56 -3.79 -2.49
CA CYS A 95 3.77 -2.91 -1.62
C CYS A 95 4.15 -3.04 -0.14
N TRP A 96 4.24 -4.27 0.37
CA TRP A 96 4.66 -4.54 1.74
C TRP A 96 6.09 -4.06 2.02
N GLY A 97 7.02 -4.29 1.09
CA GLY A 97 8.41 -3.86 1.23
C GLY A 97 8.55 -2.34 1.35
N TRP A 98 7.91 -1.57 0.48
CA TRP A 98 7.90 -0.11 0.54
C TRP A 98 7.28 0.41 1.83
N THR A 99 6.16 -0.20 2.27
CA THR A 99 5.52 0.15 3.53
C THR A 99 6.43 -0.14 4.72
N CYS A 100 7.09 -1.29 4.77
CA CYS A 100 8.03 -1.63 5.85
C CYS A 100 9.22 -0.67 5.90
N ILE A 101 9.80 -0.30 4.77
CA ILE A 101 10.96 0.60 4.72
C ILE A 101 10.58 1.99 5.21
N LEU A 102 9.55 2.62 4.63
CA LEU A 102 9.21 4.00 4.96
C LEU A 102 8.52 4.12 6.32
N CYS A 103 7.50 3.31 6.58
CA CYS A 103 6.80 3.31 7.87
C CYS A 103 7.70 2.84 9.01
N GLY A 104 8.53 1.81 8.77
CA GLY A 104 9.49 1.31 9.75
C GLY A 104 10.55 2.35 10.12
N SER A 105 11.11 3.04 9.14
CA SER A 105 12.05 4.15 9.37
C SER A 105 11.39 5.30 10.13
N PHE A 106 10.14 5.62 9.80
CA PHE A 106 9.36 6.65 10.47
C PHE A 106 9.11 6.29 11.94
N ILE A 107 8.60 5.09 12.22
CA ILE A 107 8.36 4.60 13.59
C ILE A 107 9.66 4.59 14.40
N PHE A 108 10.75 4.11 13.80
CA PHE A 108 12.05 4.04 14.45
C PHE A 108 12.53 5.44 14.86
N LEU A 109 12.56 6.40 13.93
CA LEU A 109 13.01 7.75 14.21
C LEU A 109 12.08 8.49 15.18
N LEU A 110 10.75 8.36 15.00
CA LEU A 110 9.77 8.97 15.90
C LEU A 110 9.95 8.47 17.33
N SER A 111 10.04 7.16 17.51
CA SER A 111 10.22 6.54 18.81
C SER A 111 11.55 6.93 19.46
N TYR A 112 12.63 7.00 18.65
CA TYR A 112 13.93 7.45 19.11
C TYR A 112 13.93 8.92 19.54
N CYS A 113 13.30 9.81 18.79
CA CYS A 113 13.16 11.23 19.14
C CYS A 113 12.36 11.45 20.44
N ILE A 114 11.36 10.60 20.73
CA ILE A 114 10.54 10.73 21.93
C ILE A 114 11.26 10.21 23.18
N ARG A 115 11.89 9.04 23.11
CA ARG A 115 12.43 8.32 24.27
C ARG A 115 13.94 8.25 24.35
N ASN A 116 14.63 8.63 23.27
CA ASN A 116 16.10 8.55 23.14
C ASN A 116 16.67 7.15 23.50
N SER A 117 15.90 6.07 23.22
CA SER A 117 16.27 4.68 23.51
C SER A 117 15.99 3.78 22.31
N ILE A 118 17.02 3.08 21.87
CA ILE A 118 16.95 2.14 20.76
C ILE A 118 16.05 0.94 21.09
N THR A 119 16.09 0.46 22.33
CA THR A 119 15.30 -0.68 22.79
C THR A 119 13.79 -0.41 22.64
N HIS A 120 13.34 0.79 23.01
CA HIS A 120 11.95 1.20 22.81
C HIS A 120 11.60 1.30 21.32
N SER A 121 12.50 1.86 20.49
CA SER A 121 12.28 1.96 19.04
C SER A 121 12.10 0.59 18.38
N VAL A 122 12.94 -0.38 18.71
CA VAL A 122 12.82 -1.77 18.22
C VAL A 122 11.52 -2.41 18.69
N ARG A 123 11.12 -2.15 19.94
CA ARG A 123 9.87 -2.66 20.49
C ARG A 123 8.65 -2.12 19.72
N HIS A 124 8.64 -0.85 19.33
CA HIS A 124 7.57 -0.29 18.50
C HIS A 124 7.59 -0.82 17.06
N LEU A 125 8.79 -1.11 16.52
CA LEU A 125 8.95 -1.71 15.20
C LEU A 125 8.40 -3.15 15.13
N SER A 126 8.31 -3.87 16.26
CA SER A 126 7.74 -5.22 16.32
C SER A 126 6.29 -5.29 15.82
N ARG A 127 5.54 -4.18 15.86
CA ARG A 127 4.19 -4.12 15.28
C ARG A 127 4.17 -4.44 13.79
N LEU A 128 5.15 -3.92 13.03
CA LEU A 128 5.26 -4.23 11.61
C LEU A 128 5.64 -5.69 11.37
N LEU A 129 6.50 -6.28 12.22
CA LEU A 129 6.80 -7.71 12.14
C LEU A 129 5.55 -8.57 12.34
N VAL A 130 4.75 -8.25 13.36
CA VAL A 130 3.49 -8.96 13.61
C VAL A 130 2.50 -8.75 12.45
N ALA A 131 2.41 -7.56 11.89
CA ALA A 131 1.59 -7.31 10.71
C ALA A 131 2.04 -8.14 9.50
N GLY A 132 3.34 -8.27 9.28
CA GLY A 132 3.92 -9.08 8.21
C GLY A 132 3.66 -10.58 8.39
N THR A 133 3.80 -11.10 9.61
CA THR A 133 3.46 -12.50 9.91
C THR A 133 1.97 -12.77 9.72
N LEU A 134 1.12 -11.86 10.17
CA LEU A 134 -0.33 -11.95 9.96
C LEU A 134 -0.68 -11.96 8.47
N TRP A 135 -0.08 -11.06 7.69
CA TRP A 135 -0.23 -11.02 6.24
C TRP A 135 0.17 -12.34 5.57
N THR A 136 1.33 -12.89 5.91
CA THR A 136 1.80 -14.16 5.34
C THR A 136 0.90 -15.33 5.72
N MET A 137 0.37 -15.36 6.94
CA MET A 137 -0.61 -16.34 7.39
C MET A 137 -1.93 -16.23 6.62
N PHE A 138 -2.48 -15.02 6.47
CA PHE A 138 -3.69 -14.79 5.69
C PHE A 138 -3.52 -15.25 4.24
N ARG A 139 -2.41 -14.92 3.62
CA ARG A 139 -2.12 -15.32 2.25
C ARG A 139 -2.11 -16.84 2.06
N ARG A 140 -1.48 -17.57 2.99
CA ARG A 140 -1.46 -19.04 2.96
C ARG A 140 -2.86 -19.63 3.21
N LEU A 141 -3.57 -19.07 4.18
CA LEU A 141 -4.93 -19.52 4.49
C LEU A 141 -5.87 -19.29 3.30
N LEU A 142 -5.79 -18.13 2.65
CA LEU A 142 -6.59 -17.81 1.48
C LEU A 142 -6.28 -18.71 0.29
N SER A 143 -4.99 -18.99 0.01
CA SER A 143 -4.64 -19.92 -1.05
C SER A 143 -5.19 -21.33 -0.79
N PHE A 144 -5.11 -21.80 0.45
CA PHE A 144 -5.71 -23.07 0.85
C PHE A 144 -7.24 -23.08 0.70
N LEU A 145 -7.92 -22.00 1.12
CA LEU A 145 -9.38 -21.88 0.98
C LEU A 145 -9.82 -21.83 -0.48
N VAL A 146 -9.09 -21.11 -1.33
CA VAL A 146 -9.33 -21.06 -2.79
C VAL A 146 -9.19 -22.44 -3.39
N ASP A 147 -8.14 -23.18 -3.04
CA ASP A 147 -7.92 -24.54 -3.53
C ASP A 147 -8.97 -25.55 -3.03
N ALA A 148 -9.46 -25.34 -1.80
CA ALA A 148 -10.47 -26.22 -1.19
C ALA A 148 -11.92 -25.93 -1.67
N SER A 149 -12.20 -24.67 -2.05
CA SER A 149 -13.57 -24.24 -2.42
C SER A 149 -13.87 -24.23 -3.91
N GLY A 150 -12.84 -24.39 -4.76
CA GLY A 150 -12.99 -24.30 -6.20
C GLY A 150 -13.10 -25.65 -6.88
N SER A 151 -13.68 -25.63 -8.07
CA SER A 151 -13.85 -26.77 -8.95
C SER A 151 -13.26 -26.49 -10.34
N CYS A 152 -12.77 -27.53 -10.97
CA CYS A 152 -12.16 -27.47 -12.30
C CYS A 152 -13.15 -27.87 -13.37
N PHE A 153 -13.32 -27.04 -14.40
CA PHE A 153 -14.28 -27.26 -15.49
C PHE A 153 -13.58 -27.24 -16.84
N GLU A 154 -14.03 -28.10 -17.72
CA GLU A 154 -13.57 -28.12 -19.11
C GLU A 154 -14.26 -26.97 -19.87
N PRO A 155 -13.50 -26.08 -20.57
CA PRO A 155 -14.10 -25.04 -21.37
C PRO A 155 -14.89 -25.66 -22.51
N LEU A 156 -16.16 -25.32 -22.64
CA LEU A 156 -16.97 -25.66 -23.79
C LEU A 156 -16.28 -25.10 -25.04
N GLN A 157 -15.77 -26.00 -25.87
CA GLN A 157 -15.31 -25.62 -27.21
C GLN A 157 -16.54 -25.06 -27.93
N SER A 158 -16.46 -23.82 -28.37
CA SER A 158 -17.47 -23.19 -29.21
C SER A 158 -17.69 -24.11 -30.42
N PRO A 159 -18.94 -24.36 -30.83
CA PRO A 159 -19.24 -25.28 -31.92
C PRO A 159 -18.96 -24.62 -33.27
N THR A 160 -17.73 -24.24 -33.53
CA THR A 160 -17.21 -23.92 -34.84
C THR A 160 -16.44 -25.15 -35.28
N GLU A 161 -17.05 -25.94 -36.20
CA GLU A 161 -16.54 -27.13 -36.86
C GLU A 161 -16.88 -28.49 -36.23
N VAL A 162 -18.16 -28.76 -36.04
CA VAL A 162 -18.61 -30.13 -36.15
C VAL A 162 -19.77 -30.20 -37.16
N HIS A 163 -19.43 -30.56 -38.37
CA HIS A 163 -20.38 -31.03 -39.36
C HIS A 163 -21.03 -32.31 -38.80
N ARG A 164 -22.10 -32.21 -38.00
CA ARG A 164 -22.92 -33.32 -37.54
C ARG A 164 -24.37 -33.11 -37.94
N ASN A 165 -24.92 -34.21 -38.47
CA ASN A 165 -26.24 -34.35 -39.04
C ASN A 165 -27.37 -33.75 -38.16
N PRO A 166 -28.39 -33.12 -38.78
CA PRO A 166 -29.40 -32.35 -38.05
C PRO A 166 -30.50 -33.23 -37.36
N THR A 167 -30.34 -34.55 -37.30
CA THR A 167 -31.36 -35.48 -36.80
C THR A 167 -31.26 -35.84 -35.32
N GLU A 168 -30.16 -35.47 -34.62
CA GLU A 168 -29.99 -35.80 -33.18
C GLU A 168 -30.29 -34.66 -32.22
N LEU A 169 -30.82 -33.53 -32.71
CA LEU A 169 -31.02 -32.32 -31.90
C LEU A 169 -32.35 -32.23 -31.13
N LEU A 170 -33.12 -33.31 -31.11
CA LEU A 170 -34.51 -33.23 -30.56
C LEU A 170 -34.69 -33.84 -29.16
N ASN A 171 -33.65 -34.33 -28.50
CA ASN A 171 -33.83 -35.00 -27.20
C ASN A 171 -32.74 -34.68 -26.13
N SER A 172 -32.22 -33.47 -26.05
CA SER A 172 -31.42 -33.13 -24.88
C SER A 172 -31.81 -31.75 -24.31
N ASP A 173 -32.77 -31.84 -23.41
CA ASP A 173 -33.12 -30.82 -22.41
C ASP A 173 -32.03 -30.69 -21.34
N THR A 174 -30.74 -30.77 -21.74
CA THR A 174 -29.61 -30.59 -20.85
C THR A 174 -28.87 -29.33 -21.27
N GLY A 175 -29.00 -28.31 -20.43
CA GLY A 175 -28.11 -27.14 -20.46
C GLY A 175 -26.64 -27.55 -20.51
N PRO A 176 -25.70 -26.66 -20.83
CA PRO A 176 -24.31 -26.97 -21.08
C PRO A 176 -23.74 -27.82 -19.94
N LEU A 177 -23.55 -29.11 -20.18
CA LEU A 177 -22.90 -30.03 -19.24
C LEU A 177 -21.45 -29.63 -19.13
N LEU A 178 -21.12 -28.84 -18.12
CA LEU A 178 -19.77 -28.58 -17.65
C LEU A 178 -19.26 -29.91 -17.03
N LEU A 179 -18.41 -30.61 -17.75
CA LEU A 179 -17.76 -31.80 -17.21
C LEU A 179 -16.84 -31.41 -16.07
N LEU A 180 -17.24 -31.76 -14.85
CA LEU A 180 -16.46 -31.60 -13.64
C LEU A 180 -15.26 -32.58 -13.73
N ARG A 181 -14.02 -32.03 -13.78
CA ARG A 181 -12.82 -32.83 -13.74
C ARG A 181 -12.20 -32.80 -12.35
N GLU A 182 -11.85 -33.97 -11.84
CA GLU A 182 -11.33 -34.17 -10.49
C GLU A 182 -9.83 -33.81 -10.37
N GLU A 183 -9.45 -32.62 -10.85
CA GLU A 183 -8.09 -32.08 -10.68
C GLU A 183 -8.00 -31.34 -9.35
N LYS A 184 -7.11 -31.79 -8.47
CA LYS A 184 -6.92 -31.17 -7.15
C LYS A 184 -6.03 -29.93 -7.24
N GLY A 185 -6.64 -28.74 -7.07
CA GLY A 185 -5.95 -27.46 -6.93
C GLY A 185 -5.95 -26.57 -8.18
N LYS A 186 -6.04 -25.26 -7.96
CA LYS A 186 -6.09 -24.22 -9.00
C LYS A 186 -4.91 -24.29 -9.98
N ALA A 187 -3.69 -24.51 -9.46
CA ALA A 187 -2.49 -24.54 -10.28
C ALA A 187 -2.46 -25.74 -11.26
N ALA A 188 -2.95 -26.91 -10.86
CA ALA A 188 -3.03 -28.09 -11.70
C ALA A 188 -4.10 -27.91 -12.78
N CYS A 189 -5.27 -27.39 -12.40
CA CYS A 189 -6.38 -27.10 -13.31
C CYS A 189 -5.97 -26.13 -14.44
N LEU A 190 -5.33 -25.00 -14.08
CA LEU A 190 -4.87 -24.02 -15.07
C LEU A 190 -3.74 -24.55 -15.98
N LYS A 191 -2.84 -25.41 -15.46
CA LYS A 191 -1.81 -26.08 -16.28
C LYS A 191 -2.40 -27.05 -17.26
N ALA A 192 -3.52 -27.69 -16.93
CA ALA A 192 -4.25 -28.59 -17.82
C ALA A 192 -5.09 -27.82 -18.88
N GLY A 193 -5.06 -26.49 -18.91
CA GLY A 193 -5.85 -25.66 -19.83
C GLY A 193 -7.33 -25.59 -19.50
N LEU A 194 -7.71 -26.02 -18.29
CA LEU A 194 -9.09 -26.04 -17.80
C LEU A 194 -9.46 -24.72 -17.11
N GLN A 195 -10.75 -24.44 -16.97
CA GLN A 195 -11.25 -23.28 -16.26
C GLN A 195 -11.46 -23.59 -14.78
N TRP A 196 -10.85 -22.75 -13.92
CA TRP A 196 -11.06 -22.82 -12.49
C TRP A 196 -12.21 -21.91 -12.09
N GLN A 197 -13.19 -22.46 -11.37
CA GLN A 197 -14.30 -21.71 -10.78
C GLN A 197 -14.30 -21.92 -9.28
N GLY A 198 -14.03 -20.85 -8.54
CA GLY A 198 -13.97 -20.85 -7.08
C GLY A 198 -14.07 -19.45 -6.52
N CYS A 199 -14.12 -19.33 -5.19
CA CYS A 199 -14.14 -18.06 -4.50
C CYS A 199 -12.74 -17.41 -4.59
N GLU A 200 -12.53 -16.53 -5.57
CA GLU A 200 -11.28 -15.76 -5.66
C GLU A 200 -11.32 -14.57 -4.71
N VAL A 201 -10.23 -14.33 -4.00
CA VAL A 201 -10.03 -13.15 -3.15
C VAL A 201 -8.92 -12.30 -3.78
N SER A 202 -9.15 -11.00 -3.88
CA SER A 202 -8.14 -10.09 -4.40
C SER A 202 -7.05 -9.81 -3.36
N ASP A 203 -5.92 -10.53 -3.49
CA ASP A 203 -4.73 -10.33 -2.64
C ASP A 203 -4.22 -8.90 -2.73
N ASP A 204 -4.33 -8.27 -3.91
CA ASP A 204 -3.85 -6.90 -4.15
C ASP A 204 -4.64 -5.87 -3.34
N ILE A 205 -5.97 -5.97 -3.34
CA ILE A 205 -6.84 -5.08 -2.55
C ILE A 205 -6.65 -5.34 -1.05
N LEU A 206 -6.47 -6.59 -0.64
CA LEU A 206 -6.23 -6.95 0.75
C LEU A 206 -4.95 -6.27 1.27
N ILE A 207 -3.81 -6.46 0.58
CA ILE A 207 -2.54 -5.89 1.04
C ILE A 207 -2.52 -4.37 0.99
N LEU A 208 -3.06 -3.75 -0.06
CA LEU A 208 -3.13 -2.30 -0.17
C LEU A 208 -3.99 -1.69 0.92
N SER A 209 -5.17 -2.28 1.22
CA SER A 209 -6.06 -1.84 2.28
C SER A 209 -5.40 -1.94 3.65
N LEU A 210 -4.72 -3.06 3.92
CA LEU A 210 -3.97 -3.26 5.15
C LEU A 210 -2.84 -2.23 5.31
N CYS A 211 -2.05 -2.00 4.25
CA CYS A 211 -0.96 -1.02 4.25
C CYS A 211 -1.46 0.42 4.45
N CYS A 212 -2.56 0.81 3.78
CA CYS A 212 -3.18 2.12 3.98
C CYS A 212 -3.61 2.35 5.42
N LEU A 213 -4.26 1.36 6.04
CA LEU A 213 -4.76 1.46 7.41
C LEU A 213 -3.62 1.50 8.43
N ILE A 214 -2.55 0.71 8.23
CA ILE A 214 -1.35 0.75 9.07
C ILE A 214 -0.69 2.13 8.97
N LEU A 215 -0.45 2.63 7.74
CA LEU A 215 0.16 3.94 7.52
C LEU A 215 -0.67 5.06 8.16
N ALA A 216 -1.99 5.06 8.00
CA ALA A 216 -2.87 6.06 8.57
C ALA A 216 -2.77 6.10 10.11
N GLU A 217 -2.75 4.93 10.77
CA GLU A 217 -2.66 4.82 12.23
C GLU A 217 -1.28 5.27 12.76
N GLU A 218 -0.19 4.94 12.06
CA GLU A 218 1.17 5.32 12.49
C GLU A 218 1.46 6.81 12.24
N ILE A 219 0.97 7.38 11.13
CA ILE A 219 1.13 8.81 10.80
C ILE A 219 0.34 9.70 11.77
N GLU A 220 -0.79 9.22 12.29
CA GLU A 220 -1.66 9.98 13.21
C GLU A 220 -0.92 10.48 14.47
N VAL A 221 0.11 9.77 14.92
CA VAL A 221 0.89 10.14 16.12
C VAL A 221 1.73 11.39 15.92
N PHE A 222 2.06 11.72 14.67
CA PHE A 222 2.96 12.83 14.37
C PHE A 222 2.40 14.21 14.78
N GLY A 223 1.12 14.47 14.54
CA GLY A 223 0.46 15.72 14.92
C GLY A 223 0.54 16.02 16.42
N PRO A 224 0.09 15.09 17.29
CA PRO A 224 0.26 15.21 18.74
C PRO A 224 1.72 15.32 19.20
N CYS A 225 2.67 14.64 18.52
CA CYS A 225 4.10 14.76 18.82
C CYS A 225 4.60 16.21 18.59
N MET A 226 4.16 16.86 17.52
CA MET A 226 4.50 18.26 17.25
C MET A 226 3.88 19.21 18.29
N SER A 227 2.62 18.97 18.68
CA SER A 227 1.93 19.80 19.67
C SER A 227 2.56 19.75 21.07
N LEU A 228 3.26 18.65 21.39
CA LEU A 228 4.03 18.49 22.63
C LEU A 228 5.37 19.27 22.64
N GLY A 229 5.66 20.06 21.60
CA GLY A 229 6.89 20.85 21.50
C GLY A 229 8.19 20.04 21.39
N LYS A 230 8.11 18.75 21.05
CA LYS A 230 9.30 17.93 20.84
C LYS A 230 10.07 18.43 19.61
N PRO A 231 11.40 18.54 19.66
CA PRO A 231 12.19 18.97 18.51
C PRO A 231 12.13 17.93 17.40
N VAL A 232 11.28 18.20 16.41
CA VAL A 232 11.13 17.36 15.23
C VAL A 232 12.21 17.72 14.23
N GLY A 233 13.21 16.85 14.06
CA GLY A 233 14.28 17.03 13.09
C GLY A 233 13.82 16.98 11.64
N VAL A 234 14.59 17.58 10.75
CA VAL A 234 14.35 17.56 9.29
C VAL A 234 14.13 16.14 8.74
N PRO A 235 14.94 15.12 9.10
CA PRO A 235 14.75 13.77 8.57
C PRO A 235 13.41 13.15 8.94
N LEU A 236 12.89 13.43 10.13
CA LEU A 236 11.59 12.91 10.55
C LEU A 236 10.43 13.58 9.78
N ARG A 237 10.56 14.87 9.46
CA ARG A 237 9.58 15.59 8.61
C ARG A 237 9.56 15.05 7.19
N ILE A 238 10.72 14.75 6.61
CA ILE A 238 10.84 14.15 5.28
C ILE A 238 10.19 12.76 5.27
N LEU A 239 10.49 11.91 6.24
CA LEU A 239 9.89 10.57 6.34
C LEU A 239 8.38 10.63 6.52
N PHE A 240 7.88 11.57 7.33
CA PHE A 240 6.44 11.79 7.46
C PHE A 240 5.79 12.10 6.11
N LEU A 241 6.34 13.06 5.34
CA LEU A 241 5.82 13.40 4.01
C LEU A 241 5.93 12.24 3.02
N LEU A 242 7.01 11.46 3.07
CA LEU A 242 7.15 10.24 2.25
C LEU A 242 6.10 9.18 2.62
N CYS A 243 5.77 9.01 3.89
CA CYS A 243 4.69 8.11 4.32
C CYS A 243 3.32 8.60 3.84
N VAL A 244 3.06 9.91 3.89
CA VAL A 244 1.82 10.50 3.36
C VAL A 244 1.72 10.29 1.84
N LEU A 245 2.82 10.52 1.12
CA LEU A 245 2.88 10.29 -0.33
C LEU A 245 2.64 8.81 -0.66
N LEU A 246 3.27 7.90 0.08
CA LEU A 246 3.08 6.46 -0.08
C LEU A 246 1.62 6.05 0.17
N MET A 247 1.00 6.56 1.23
CA MET A 247 -0.41 6.32 1.52
C MET A 247 -1.31 6.81 0.38
N SER A 248 -1.05 8.00 -0.16
CA SER A 248 -1.78 8.54 -1.31
C SER A 248 -1.60 7.67 -2.55
N LEU A 249 -0.40 7.13 -2.77
CA LEU A 249 -0.11 6.21 -3.86
C LEU A 249 -0.87 4.89 -3.71
N TRP A 250 -0.97 4.35 -2.48
CA TRP A 250 -1.75 3.13 -2.23
C TRP A 250 -3.25 3.34 -2.47
N ILE A 251 -3.80 4.46 -2.03
CA ILE A 251 -5.20 4.83 -2.32
C ILE A 251 -5.42 4.96 -3.82
N PHE A 252 -4.50 5.60 -4.54
CA PHE A 252 -4.56 5.71 -6.00
C PHE A 252 -4.52 4.34 -6.69
N LEU A 253 -3.65 3.43 -6.25
CA LEU A 253 -3.59 2.06 -6.79
C LEU A 253 -4.87 1.27 -6.51
N ILE A 254 -5.47 1.40 -5.32
CA ILE A 254 -6.77 0.82 -5.01
C ILE A 254 -7.81 1.33 -6.01
N LEU A 255 -7.90 2.64 -6.23
CA LEU A 255 -8.82 3.24 -7.20
C LEU A 255 -8.60 2.71 -8.62
N CYS A 256 -7.34 2.61 -9.05
CA CYS A 256 -7.01 2.06 -10.36
C CYS A 256 -7.45 0.59 -10.50
N LEU A 257 -7.20 -0.25 -9.48
CA LEU A 257 -7.62 -1.65 -9.50
C LEU A 257 -9.14 -1.80 -9.52
N LEU A 258 -9.86 -1.01 -8.73
CA LEU A 258 -11.32 -1.02 -8.67
C LEU A 258 -11.96 -0.55 -9.98
N ALA A 259 -11.37 0.45 -10.63
CA ALA A 259 -11.89 1.04 -11.86
C ALA A 259 -11.62 0.19 -13.11
N HIS A 260 -10.42 -0.38 -13.23
CA HIS A 260 -10.00 -1.08 -14.44
C HIS A 260 -10.20 -2.60 -14.40
N PHE A 261 -10.25 -3.19 -13.20
CA PHE A 261 -10.39 -4.65 -13.02
C PHE A 261 -11.55 -4.97 -12.08
N PRO A 262 -12.81 -4.65 -12.44
CA PRO A 262 -13.95 -4.81 -11.54
C PRO A 262 -14.28 -6.30 -11.33
N MET A 263 -13.75 -6.86 -10.24
CA MET A 263 -14.13 -8.17 -9.72
C MET A 263 -14.79 -7.98 -8.34
N PHE A 264 -16.00 -7.46 -8.35
CA PHE A 264 -16.69 -6.93 -7.16
C PHE A 264 -16.64 -7.86 -5.93
N PRO A 265 -17.08 -9.14 -5.98
CA PRO A 265 -17.08 -9.98 -4.78
C PRO A 265 -15.67 -10.25 -4.24
N SER A 266 -14.70 -10.49 -5.12
CA SER A 266 -13.31 -10.74 -4.79
C SER A 266 -12.63 -9.53 -4.11
N GLN A 267 -12.90 -8.34 -4.62
CA GLN A 267 -12.35 -7.07 -4.10
C GLN A 267 -12.97 -6.70 -2.75
N LEU A 268 -14.28 -6.91 -2.59
CA LEU A 268 -14.98 -6.64 -1.35
C LEU A 268 -14.46 -7.52 -0.22
N VAL A 269 -14.28 -8.82 -0.49
CA VAL A 269 -13.72 -9.76 0.49
C VAL A 269 -12.27 -9.39 0.82
N GLY A 270 -11.45 -9.04 -0.19
CA GLY A 270 -10.08 -8.57 0.02
C GLY A 270 -10.00 -7.34 0.93
N GLY A 271 -10.82 -6.33 0.66
CA GLY A 271 -10.91 -5.12 1.49
C GLY A 271 -11.39 -5.39 2.91
N ALA A 272 -12.41 -6.23 3.08
CA ALA A 272 -12.93 -6.64 4.39
C ALA A 272 -11.88 -7.37 5.22
N LEU A 273 -11.12 -8.28 4.61
CA LEU A 273 -10.03 -8.99 5.28
C LEU A 273 -8.86 -8.06 5.65
N GLY A 274 -8.52 -7.09 4.79
CA GLY A 274 -7.53 -6.05 5.11
C GLY A 274 -7.97 -5.21 6.32
N TYR A 275 -9.24 -4.82 6.37
CA TYR A 275 -9.83 -4.13 7.53
C TYR A 275 -9.81 -4.98 8.80
N LEU A 276 -10.20 -6.25 8.71
CA LEU A 276 -10.18 -7.17 9.85
C LEU A 276 -8.76 -7.40 10.37
N GLY A 277 -7.76 -7.53 9.49
CA GLY A 277 -6.36 -7.64 9.85
C GLY A 277 -5.86 -6.42 10.62
N TRP A 278 -6.16 -5.21 10.14
CA TRP A 278 -5.85 -3.97 10.85
C TRP A 278 -6.57 -3.89 12.21
N LYS A 279 -7.86 -4.22 12.26
CA LYS A 279 -8.65 -4.20 13.49
C LYS A 279 -8.13 -5.19 14.53
N ALA A 280 -7.68 -6.36 14.09
CA ALA A 280 -7.05 -7.36 14.95
C ALA A 280 -5.73 -6.83 15.57
N LEU A 281 -4.92 -6.10 14.77
CA LEU A 281 -3.65 -5.55 15.22
C LEU A 281 -3.81 -4.40 16.22
N TYR A 282 -4.74 -3.47 15.96
CA TYR A 282 -4.80 -2.21 16.71
C TYR A 282 -5.96 -2.11 17.71
N TYR A 283 -7.05 -2.87 17.55
CA TYR A 283 -8.27 -2.66 18.34
C TYR A 283 -8.58 -3.70 19.41
N LYS A 284 -8.48 -5.01 19.14
CA LYS A 284 -9.00 -6.00 20.12
C LYS A 284 -8.26 -7.34 20.19
N GLY A 285 -7.54 -7.74 19.16
CA GLY A 285 -7.15 -9.14 19.05
C GLY A 285 -6.05 -9.56 20.03
N TRP A 286 -5.15 -8.67 20.36
CA TRP A 286 -3.87 -9.01 20.99
C TRP A 286 -3.73 -8.54 22.42
N SER A 287 -4.74 -7.93 23.01
CA SER A 287 -4.70 -7.56 24.43
C SER A 287 -4.55 -8.78 25.34
N VAL A 288 -5.00 -9.95 24.90
CA VAL A 288 -4.89 -11.22 25.60
C VAL A 288 -3.53 -11.91 25.38
N LEU A 289 -2.92 -11.68 24.23
CA LEU A 289 -1.65 -12.30 23.79
C LEU A 289 -0.45 -11.35 23.85
N LYS A 290 -0.52 -10.26 24.62
CA LYS A 290 0.61 -9.31 24.75
C LYS A 290 1.87 -10.03 25.24
N PRO A 291 2.79 -10.43 24.37
CA PRO A 291 4.11 -10.78 24.85
C PRO A 291 4.72 -9.51 25.45
N GLY A 292 5.29 -9.59 26.63
CA GLY A 292 5.84 -8.42 27.34
C GLY A 292 6.95 -7.65 26.59
N TRP A 293 7.40 -8.19 25.45
CA TRP A 293 8.41 -7.60 24.56
C TRP A 293 7.81 -6.82 23.37
N CYS A 294 6.51 -6.94 23.10
CA CYS A 294 5.86 -6.32 21.94
C CYS A 294 4.86 -5.26 22.38
N CYS A 295 5.06 -4.01 21.93
CA CYS A 295 4.09 -2.93 22.11
C CYS A 295 2.99 -3.02 21.04
N LEU A 296 2.10 -4.01 21.20
CA LEU A 296 0.88 -4.07 20.41
C LEU A 296 -0.17 -3.16 21.04
N GLY A 297 -0.54 -2.14 20.35
CA GLY A 297 -1.52 -1.17 20.80
C GLY A 297 -1.52 0.04 19.90
N ARG A 298 -2.38 1.00 20.17
CA ARG A 298 -2.41 2.23 19.39
C ARG A 298 -1.07 2.95 19.52
N PRO A 299 -0.56 3.53 18.42
CA PRO A 299 0.69 4.29 18.42
C PRO A 299 0.69 5.45 19.43
N LYS A 300 -0.48 5.94 19.82
CA LYS A 300 -0.65 6.98 20.87
C LYS A 300 -0.11 6.60 22.25
N ALA A 301 0.00 5.30 22.54
CA ALA A 301 0.64 4.85 23.76
C ALA A 301 2.11 5.28 23.87
N LEU A 302 2.76 5.55 22.71
CA LEU A 302 4.11 6.12 22.64
C LEU A 302 4.22 7.50 23.34
N LEU A 303 3.15 8.26 23.38
CA LEU A 303 3.13 9.61 23.97
C LEU A 303 2.74 9.59 25.46
N SER A 304 2.10 8.52 25.92
CA SER A 304 1.60 8.38 27.29
C SER A 304 2.54 7.59 28.22
N GLU A 305 3.45 6.79 27.67
CA GLU A 305 4.53 6.09 28.41
C GLU A 305 5.73 7.02 28.63
#